data_ea585d2092c4504a1a2370318a3e1420
#
_entry.id   ea585d2092c4504a1a2370318a3e1420
#
_cell.length_a   1.000
_cell.length_b   1.000
_cell.length_c   1.000
_cell.angle_alpha   90.00
_cell.angle_beta   90.00
_cell.angle_gamma   90.00
#
_symmetry.space_group_name_H-M   'P 1'
#
loop_
_entity.id
_entity.type
_entity.pdbx_description
1 polymer ?
#
loop_
_entity_poly.entity_id
_entity_poly.type
_entity_poly.pdbx_seq_one_letter_code
_entity_poly.pdbx_strand_id
1 'polypeptide(L)' 'MITLKNWYQQHPEVVYFVQTDYQGDEFMKKLVRSEMSKEQWDKMVDRYSDCEIYKVITENHSGELHSWVYFKEGE' A
#
# COMPACT_ATOMS: atom_id res chain seq x y z
N MET A 1 -13.19 1.47 -9.39
CA MET A 1 -12.20 1.86 -8.37
C MET A 1 -11.82 0.65 -7.52
N ILE A 2 -10.53 0.43 -7.31
CA ILE A 2 -10.06 -0.65 -6.45
C ILE A 2 -9.64 -0.04 -5.12
N THR A 3 -10.21 -0.54 -4.02
CA THR A 3 -9.84 -0.08 -2.68
C THR A 3 -8.64 -0.87 -2.16
N LEU A 4 -7.93 -0.29 -1.19
CA LEU A 4 -6.80 -0.96 -0.54
C LEU A 4 -7.23 -2.31 0.03
N LYS A 5 -8.40 -2.37 0.68
CA LYS A 5 -8.93 -3.60 1.23
C LYS A 5 -9.13 -4.67 0.17
N ASN A 6 -9.76 -4.33 -0.96
CA ASN A 6 -10.02 -5.28 -2.03
C ASN A 6 -8.72 -5.78 -2.66
N TRP A 7 -7.79 -4.86 -2.89
CA TRP A 7 -6.49 -5.23 -3.44
C TRP A 7 -5.72 -6.15 -2.48
N TYR A 8 -5.72 -5.82 -1.19
CA TYR A 8 -5.01 -6.59 -0.17
C TYR A 8 -5.58 -8.02 -0.05
N GLN A 9 -6.89 -8.17 -0.18
CA GLN A 9 -7.51 -9.50 -0.13
C GLN A 9 -7.02 -10.40 -1.27
N GLN A 10 -6.68 -9.83 -2.41
CA GLN A 10 -6.16 -10.56 -3.55
C GLN A 10 -4.64 -10.73 -3.50
N HIS A 11 -3.95 -9.84 -2.80
CA HIS A 11 -2.48 -9.81 -2.74
C HIS A 11 -2.00 -9.65 -1.29
N PRO A 12 -2.29 -10.64 -0.42
CA PRO A 12 -1.93 -10.53 1.00
C PRO A 12 -0.43 -10.57 1.26
N GLU A 13 0.38 -10.95 0.27
CA GLU A 13 1.82 -10.99 0.36
C GLU A 13 2.50 -9.64 0.19
N VAL A 14 1.75 -8.57 -0.05
CA VAL A 14 2.31 -7.24 -0.25
C VAL A 14 3.16 -6.80 0.94
N VAL A 15 4.28 -6.14 0.66
CA VAL A 15 5.23 -5.70 1.69
C VAL A 15 5.39 -4.19 1.76
N TYR A 16 4.91 -3.45 0.75
CA TYR A 16 5.05 -1.99 0.69
C TYR A 16 3.74 -1.34 0.27
N PHE A 17 3.35 -0.30 1.00
CA PHE A 17 2.34 0.65 0.53
C PHE A 17 2.94 2.04 0.52
N VAL A 18 2.56 2.86 -0.45
CA VAL A 18 2.96 4.26 -0.53
C VAL A 18 1.71 5.11 -0.44
N GLN A 19 1.65 5.94 0.59
CA GLN A 19 0.55 6.88 0.78
C GLN A 19 0.87 8.18 0.06
N THR A 20 -0.05 8.63 -0.77
CA THR A 20 0.04 9.93 -1.43
C THR A 20 -1.12 10.82 -0.97
N ASP A 21 -1.08 12.08 -1.36
CA ASP A 21 -2.20 12.99 -1.08
C ASP A 21 -3.44 12.56 -1.88
N TYR A 22 -4.56 13.22 -1.66
CA TYR A 22 -5.81 12.86 -2.29
C TYR A 22 -5.80 13.01 -3.82
N GLN A 23 -4.85 13.77 -4.37
CA GLN A 23 -4.69 13.94 -5.82
C GLN A 23 -3.71 12.92 -6.42
N GLY A 24 -2.94 12.25 -5.58
CA GLY A 24 -1.93 11.31 -6.03
C GLY A 24 -0.64 11.97 -6.52
N ASP A 25 -0.45 13.26 -6.23
CA ASP A 25 0.69 14.04 -6.73
C ASP A 25 1.87 14.06 -5.78
N GLU A 26 1.62 14.08 -4.47
CA GLU A 26 2.68 14.19 -3.47
C GLU A 26 2.82 12.92 -2.65
N PHE A 27 4.06 12.49 -2.49
CA PHE A 27 4.41 11.42 -1.57
C PHE A 27 4.20 11.90 -0.13
N MET A 28 3.44 11.14 0.64
CA MET A 28 3.20 11.43 2.05
C MET A 28 4.00 10.50 2.95
N LYS A 29 3.92 9.19 2.72
CA LYS A 29 4.47 8.23 3.65
C LYS A 29 4.68 6.88 2.98
N LYS A 30 5.77 6.20 3.32
CA LYS A 30 6.01 4.82 2.93
C LYS A 30 5.70 3.91 4.11
N LEU A 31 4.92 2.87 3.87
CA LEU A 31 4.52 1.90 4.87
C LEU A 31 5.15 0.56 4.53
N VAL A 32 6.12 0.14 5.34
CA VAL A 32 6.93 -1.05 5.08
C VAL A 32 6.59 -2.12 6.11
N ARG A 33 6.13 -3.28 5.62
CA ARG A 33 5.67 -4.38 6.49
C ARG A 33 6.73 -4.84 7.48
N SER A 34 8.00 -4.95 7.03
CA SER A 34 9.10 -5.41 7.89
C SER A 34 9.45 -4.43 9.01
N GLU A 35 9.01 -3.17 8.92
CA GLU A 35 9.25 -2.14 9.91
C GLU A 35 8.10 -2.00 10.90
N MET A 36 7.06 -2.84 10.76
CA MET A 36 5.83 -2.77 11.56
C MET A 36 5.58 -4.11 12.23
N SER A 37 4.96 -4.09 13.41
CA SER A 37 4.44 -5.31 13.99
C SER A 37 3.22 -5.78 13.19
N LYS A 38 2.84 -7.06 13.35
CA LYS A 38 1.64 -7.58 12.71
C LYS A 38 0.41 -6.75 13.08
N GLU A 39 0.31 -6.39 14.36
CA GLU A 39 -0.82 -5.58 14.83
C GLU A 39 -0.83 -4.19 14.19
N GLN A 40 0.33 -3.54 14.10
CA GLN A 40 0.43 -2.23 13.46
C GLN A 40 0.08 -2.31 11.97
N TRP A 41 0.54 -3.34 11.29
CA TRP A 41 0.24 -3.56 9.86
C TRP A 41 -1.25 -3.77 9.65
N ASP A 42 -1.89 -4.63 10.47
CA ASP A 42 -3.31 -4.91 10.36
C ASP A 42 -4.15 -3.66 10.63
N LYS A 43 -3.77 -2.87 11.63
CA LYS A 43 -4.46 -1.60 11.92
C LYS A 43 -4.30 -0.59 10.79
N MET A 44 -3.12 -0.54 10.17
CA MET A 44 -2.87 0.34 9.04
C MET A 44 -3.74 -0.05 7.84
N VAL A 45 -3.80 -1.34 7.52
CA VAL A 45 -4.64 -1.83 6.42
C VAL A 45 -6.10 -1.49 6.68
N ASP A 46 -6.57 -1.68 7.91
CA ASP A 46 -7.95 -1.36 8.29
C ASP A 46 -8.24 0.14 8.19
N ARG A 47 -7.31 0.97 8.67
CA ARG A 47 -7.45 2.43 8.64
C ARG A 47 -7.60 2.97 7.22
N TYR A 48 -6.84 2.42 6.28
CA TYR A 48 -6.83 2.89 4.89
C TYR A 48 -7.60 1.98 3.94
N SER A 49 -8.48 1.15 4.48
CA SER A 49 -9.19 0.12 3.71
C SER A 49 -10.01 0.67 2.54
N ASP A 50 -10.56 1.86 2.67
CA ASP A 50 -11.39 2.47 1.64
C ASP A 50 -10.63 3.39 0.68
N CYS A 51 -9.32 3.55 0.88
CA CYS A 51 -8.52 4.38 0.01
C CYS A 51 -8.33 3.73 -1.36
N GLU A 52 -8.30 4.56 -2.39
CA GLU A 52 -8.14 4.09 -3.77
C GLU A 52 -6.70 3.68 -4.06
N ILE A 53 -6.53 2.46 -4.59
CA ILE A 53 -5.27 2.02 -5.18
C ILE A 53 -5.28 2.50 -6.63
N TYR A 54 -4.28 3.28 -7.03
CA TYR A 54 -4.24 3.86 -8.37
C TYR A 54 -3.00 3.49 -9.18
N LYS A 55 -1.99 2.89 -8.55
CA LYS A 55 -0.74 2.58 -9.23
C LYS A 55 -0.03 1.46 -8.49
N VAL A 56 0.50 0.50 -9.24
CA VAL A 56 1.34 -0.58 -8.71
C VAL A 56 2.59 -0.66 -9.57
N ILE A 57 3.75 -0.53 -8.94
CA ILE A 57 5.04 -0.68 -9.61
C ILE A 57 5.71 -1.93 -9.05
N THR A 58 6.07 -2.87 -9.94
CA THR A 58 6.78 -4.08 -9.55
C THR A 58 8.22 -3.98 -10.03
N GLU A 59 9.16 -4.20 -9.12
CA GLU A 59 10.59 -4.15 -9.41
C GLU A 59 11.25 -5.46 -8.99
N ASN A 60 12.29 -5.86 -9.74
CA ASN A 60 13.10 -7.02 -9.42
C ASN A 60 14.32 -6.58 -8.62
N HIS A 61 14.44 -7.05 -7.39
CA HIS A 61 15.56 -6.78 -6.50
C HIS A 61 16.25 -8.09 -6.18
N SER A 62 17.40 -8.32 -6.81
CA SER A 62 18.23 -9.52 -6.54
C SER A 62 17.45 -10.84 -6.70
N GLY A 63 16.62 -10.92 -7.75
CA GLY A 63 15.83 -12.10 -8.04
C GLY A 63 14.48 -12.17 -7.34
N GLU A 64 14.17 -11.21 -6.46
CA GLU A 64 12.88 -11.12 -5.80
C GLU A 64 12.06 -9.99 -6.39
N LEU A 65 10.77 -10.23 -6.60
CA LEU A 65 9.85 -9.21 -7.08
C LEU A 65 9.24 -8.48 -5.89
N HIS A 66 9.41 -7.16 -5.89
CA HIS A 66 8.82 -6.27 -4.88
C HIS A 66 7.84 -5.33 -5.55
N SER A 67 6.64 -5.25 -5.00
CA SER A 67 5.58 -4.36 -5.52
C SER A 67 5.41 -3.18 -4.59
N TRP A 68 5.42 -1.99 -5.18
CA TRP A 68 5.10 -0.73 -4.50
C TRP A 68 3.68 -0.37 -4.86
N VAL A 69 2.80 -0.37 -3.87
CA VAL A 69 1.37 -0.17 -4.07
C VAL A 69 0.99 1.22 -3.58
N TYR A 70 0.59 2.08 -4.52
CA TYR A 70 0.29 3.48 -4.23
C TYR A 70 -1.20 3.65 -3.98
N PHE A 71 -1.54 4.26 -2.86
CA PHE A 71 -2.91 4.61 -2.56
C PHE A 71 -3.05 6.10 -2.23
N LYS A 72 -4.20 6.65 -2.56
CA LYS A 72 -4.50 8.06 -2.30
C LYS A 72 -5.12 8.20 -0.93
N GLU A 73 -4.68 9.22 -0.18
CA GLU A 73 -5.31 9.56 1.08
C GLU A 73 -6.74 10.00 0.80
N GLY A 74 -7.69 9.58 1.65
CA GLY A 74 -9.06 10.02 1.54
C GLY A 74 -9.21 11.50 1.87
N GLU A 75 -10.18 12.15 1.24
CA GLU A 75 -10.49 13.55 1.51
C GLU A 75 -11.00 13.77 2.93
#